data_51a50afafa758e912485a3120f5e5ddc
#
_entry.id   51a50afafa758e912485a3120f5e5ddc
#
_cell.length_a   1.000
_cell.length_b   1.000
_cell.length_c   1.000
_cell.angle_alpha   90.00
_cell.angle_beta   90.00
_cell.angle_gamma   90.00
#
_symmetry.space_group_name_H-M   'P 1'
#
loop_
_entity.id
_entity.type
_entity.pdbx_description
1 polymer ?
#
loop_
_entity_poly.entity_id
_entity_poly.type
_entity_poly.pdbx_seq_one_letter_code
_entity_poly.pdbx_strand_id
1 'polypeptide(L)'
;MSDPRPRPNNLDDVLETLWTELEIGAAKAKLGFHQPVIATASSKGLPNARTVVLRKVDRQAGVVVCHTDARAPKLADLRSHPTAAWCFYDKGRRIQVRATGEATVHTQDEIADDHWSRSPTRSRRCYLAPAIPGSATDHPSPNLPDALIDREPTQDESEAGRPNFAVLRCTLRELDFLNLHHEGHVRARFARDGDDWVGTWIEP
;
A
#
# COMPACT_ATOMS: atom_id res chain seq x y z
N MET A 1 -0.97 -28.72 11.11
CA MET A 1 -1.92 -28.81 9.99
C MET A 1 -1.13 -28.59 8.71
N SER A 2 -1.09 -29.57 7.81
CA SER A 2 -0.47 -29.46 6.50
C SER A 2 -1.23 -28.43 5.66
N ASP A 3 -0.51 -27.56 4.96
CA ASP A 3 -1.12 -26.66 3.96
C ASP A 3 -1.64 -27.55 2.82
N PRO A 4 -2.95 -27.59 2.55
CA PRO A 4 -3.50 -28.48 1.53
C PRO A 4 -3.24 -28.00 0.09
N ARG A 5 -2.65 -26.82 -0.08
CA ARG A 5 -2.39 -26.24 -1.39
C ARG A 5 -1.14 -26.85 -2.00
N PRO A 6 -1.16 -27.19 -3.30
CA PRO A 6 0.05 -27.63 -3.98
C PRO A 6 1.09 -26.50 -4.02
N ARG A 7 2.37 -26.86 -3.97
CA ARG A 7 3.46 -25.92 -4.23
C ARG A 7 3.35 -25.39 -5.67
N PRO A 8 3.51 -24.09 -5.88
CA PRO A 8 3.59 -23.54 -7.23
C PRO A 8 4.77 -24.14 -7.99
N ASN A 9 4.55 -24.53 -9.23
CA ASN A 9 5.56 -25.11 -10.12
C ASN A 9 5.63 -24.46 -11.50
N ASN A 10 4.82 -23.46 -11.73
CA ASN A 10 4.71 -22.72 -12.97
C ASN A 10 4.76 -21.21 -12.67
N LEU A 11 5.59 -20.46 -13.41
CA LEU A 11 5.77 -19.02 -13.19
C LEU A 11 4.51 -18.21 -13.54
N ASP A 12 3.76 -18.61 -14.57
CA ASP A 12 2.55 -17.92 -14.98
C ASP A 12 1.47 -18.06 -13.89
N ASP A 13 1.32 -19.25 -13.30
CA ASP A 13 0.40 -19.50 -12.20
C ASP A 13 0.78 -18.70 -10.93
N VAL A 14 2.08 -18.56 -10.67
CA VAL A 14 2.58 -17.71 -9.57
C VAL A 14 2.24 -16.25 -9.81
N LEU A 15 2.48 -15.75 -11.01
CA LEU A 15 2.17 -14.36 -11.36
C LEU A 15 0.66 -14.09 -11.29
N GLU A 16 -0.15 -15.00 -11.79
CA GLU A 16 -1.62 -14.94 -11.69
C GLU A 16 -2.09 -14.90 -10.23
N THR A 17 -1.56 -15.81 -9.42
CA THR A 17 -1.85 -15.86 -7.97
C THR A 17 -1.47 -14.56 -7.29
N LEU A 18 -0.27 -14.03 -7.56
CA LEU A 18 0.24 -12.80 -6.97
C LEU A 18 -0.69 -11.62 -7.23
N TRP A 19 -1.09 -11.41 -8.49
CA TRP A 19 -1.97 -10.31 -8.86
C TRP A 19 -3.37 -10.49 -8.27
N THR A 20 -3.91 -11.70 -8.32
CA THR A 20 -5.21 -12.03 -7.71
C THR A 20 -5.21 -11.72 -6.21
N GLU A 21 -4.14 -12.07 -5.50
CA GLU A 21 -4.01 -11.77 -4.06
C GLU A 21 -3.92 -10.27 -3.77
N LEU A 22 -3.22 -9.51 -4.59
CA LEU A 22 -3.17 -8.05 -4.48
C LEU A 22 -4.55 -7.43 -4.69
N GLU A 23 -5.28 -7.84 -5.73
CA GLU A 23 -6.62 -7.33 -6.05
C GLU A 23 -7.62 -7.66 -4.94
N ILE A 24 -7.62 -8.90 -4.45
CA ILE A 24 -8.46 -9.32 -3.32
C ILE A 24 -8.09 -8.55 -2.04
N GLY A 25 -6.79 -8.31 -1.80
CA GLY A 25 -6.29 -7.52 -0.68
C GLY A 25 -6.80 -6.07 -0.71
N ALA A 26 -6.86 -5.45 -1.88
CA ALA A 26 -7.43 -4.11 -2.01
C ALA A 26 -8.94 -4.09 -1.69
N ALA A 27 -9.67 -5.15 -2.02
CA ALA A 27 -11.12 -5.24 -1.87
C ALA A 27 -11.57 -5.70 -0.47
N LYS A 28 -10.77 -6.51 0.24
CA LYS A 28 -11.19 -7.21 1.48
C LYS A 28 -10.31 -6.84 2.67
N ALA A 29 -10.83 -6.00 3.58
CA ALA A 29 -10.12 -5.46 4.74
C ALA A 29 -9.57 -6.52 5.74
N LYS A 30 -10.10 -7.74 5.74
CA LYS A 30 -9.69 -8.80 6.67
C LYS A 30 -8.52 -9.65 6.18
N LEU A 31 -8.05 -9.44 4.95
CA LEU A 31 -6.95 -10.21 4.36
C LEU A 31 -5.59 -9.54 4.61
N GLY A 32 -4.54 -10.36 4.71
CA GLY A 32 -3.20 -9.88 5.04
C GLY A 32 -2.65 -8.85 4.05
N PHE A 33 -2.97 -8.97 2.76
CA PHE A 33 -2.52 -8.02 1.75
C PHE A 33 -3.23 -6.66 1.78
N HIS A 34 -4.30 -6.51 2.58
CA HIS A 34 -4.99 -5.23 2.73
C HIS A 34 -4.14 -4.16 3.44
N GLN A 35 -3.26 -4.59 4.33
CA GLN A 35 -2.43 -3.69 5.13
C GLN A 35 -0.93 -3.98 4.92
N PRO A 36 -0.40 -3.72 3.72
CA PRO A 36 1.02 -3.90 3.46
C PRO A 36 1.88 -2.90 4.22
N VAL A 37 3.15 -3.23 4.35
CA VAL A 37 4.20 -2.29 4.75
C VAL A 37 4.74 -1.61 3.49
N ILE A 38 4.84 -0.28 3.52
CA ILE A 38 5.61 0.49 2.54
C ILE A 38 6.87 1.05 3.20
N ALA A 39 8.00 0.94 2.51
CA ALA A 39 9.28 1.52 2.90
C ALA A 39 9.68 2.60 1.91
N THR A 40 10.19 3.71 2.44
CA THR A 40 10.74 4.86 1.71
C THR A 40 12.13 5.19 2.25
N ALA A 41 12.96 5.85 1.47
CA ALA A 41 14.24 6.36 1.92
C ALA A 41 14.14 7.89 2.16
N SER A 42 14.59 8.35 3.31
CA SER A 42 14.69 9.79 3.58
C SER A 42 15.73 10.45 2.67
N SER A 43 15.77 11.78 2.63
CA SER A 43 16.82 12.54 1.91
C SER A 43 18.25 12.19 2.35
N LYS A 44 18.40 11.61 3.55
CA LYS A 44 19.69 11.11 4.09
C LYS A 44 19.93 9.63 3.78
N GLY A 45 19.07 8.98 2.98
CA GLY A 45 19.15 7.55 2.66
C GLY A 45 18.70 6.61 3.79
N LEU A 46 18.16 7.14 4.90
CA LEU A 46 17.67 6.30 6.00
C LEU A 46 16.34 5.66 5.63
N PRO A 47 16.19 4.32 5.77
CA PRO A 47 14.96 3.63 5.48
C PRO A 47 13.89 3.93 6.55
N ASN A 48 12.67 4.18 6.09
CA ASN A 48 11.49 4.35 6.92
C ASN A 48 10.41 3.38 6.46
N ALA A 49 9.86 2.58 7.37
CA ALA A 49 8.80 1.60 7.06
C ALA A 49 7.56 1.85 7.93
N ARG A 50 6.37 1.67 7.34
CA ARG A 50 5.08 1.79 8.03
C ARG A 50 4.00 1.00 7.30
N THR A 51 2.97 0.59 8.03
CA THR A 51 1.78 0.00 7.44
C THR A 51 0.94 1.06 6.76
N VAL A 52 0.37 0.71 5.62
CA VAL A 52 -0.62 1.52 4.88
C VAL A 52 -1.81 0.64 4.49
N VAL A 53 -2.89 1.24 4.03
CA VAL A 53 -4.05 0.51 3.50
C VAL A 53 -3.97 0.48 1.98
N LEU A 54 -3.94 -0.72 1.41
CA LEU A 54 -4.04 -0.92 -0.04
C LEU A 54 -5.44 -0.55 -0.50
N ARG A 55 -5.57 0.41 -1.41
CA ARG A 55 -6.85 0.95 -1.85
C ARG A 55 -7.25 0.51 -3.25
N LYS A 56 -6.29 0.36 -4.14
CA LYS A 56 -6.53 -0.06 -5.51
C LYS A 56 -5.32 -0.81 -6.04
N VAL A 57 -5.58 -1.76 -6.90
CA VAL A 57 -4.59 -2.45 -7.73
C VAL A 57 -5.05 -2.31 -9.18
N ASP A 58 -4.14 -1.98 -10.05
CA ASP A 58 -4.32 -1.98 -11.49
C ASP A 58 -3.27 -2.93 -12.06
N ARG A 59 -3.68 -4.16 -12.32
CA ARG A 59 -2.81 -5.23 -12.81
C ARG A 59 -2.24 -4.91 -14.18
N GLN A 60 -3.04 -4.37 -15.08
CA GLN A 60 -2.62 -4.06 -16.45
C GLN A 60 -1.55 -2.96 -16.44
N ALA A 61 -1.78 -1.91 -15.68
CA ALA A 61 -0.79 -0.83 -15.52
C ALA A 61 0.37 -1.19 -14.58
N GLY A 62 0.28 -2.29 -13.82
CA GLY A 62 1.25 -2.67 -12.82
C GLY A 62 1.30 -1.70 -11.64
N VAL A 63 0.14 -1.16 -11.20
CA VAL A 63 0.06 -0.08 -10.21
C VAL A 63 -0.63 -0.53 -8.94
N VAL A 64 -0.05 -0.16 -7.80
CA VAL A 64 -0.70 -0.24 -6.49
C VAL A 64 -0.91 1.16 -5.91
N VAL A 65 -2.00 1.34 -5.16
CA VAL A 65 -2.42 2.66 -4.65
C VAL A 65 -2.72 2.58 -3.16
N CYS A 66 -2.23 3.56 -2.40
CA CYS A 66 -2.69 3.84 -1.05
C CYS A 66 -3.01 5.33 -0.88
N HIS A 67 -3.78 5.66 0.17
CA HIS A 67 -4.07 7.02 0.55
C HIS A 67 -3.21 7.43 1.76
N THR A 68 -2.90 8.72 1.86
CA THR A 68 -2.11 9.26 2.96
C THR A 68 -2.45 10.74 3.20
N ASP A 69 -1.99 11.26 4.33
CA ASP A 69 -2.03 12.70 4.58
C ASP A 69 -0.95 13.40 3.74
N ALA A 70 -1.35 14.47 3.05
CA ALA A 70 -0.48 15.27 2.16
C ALA A 70 0.70 15.93 2.91
N ARG A 71 0.57 16.07 4.23
CA ARG A 71 1.58 16.64 5.13
C ARG A 71 2.52 15.57 5.72
N ALA A 72 2.25 14.28 5.48
CA ALA A 72 3.02 13.19 6.08
C ALA A 72 4.49 13.19 5.59
N PRO A 73 5.48 12.97 6.49
CA PRO A 73 6.91 13.02 6.16
C PRO A 73 7.32 12.13 4.99
N LYS A 74 6.69 10.95 4.83
CA LYS A 74 6.98 10.04 3.72
C LYS A 74 6.78 10.65 2.33
N LEU A 75 5.95 11.68 2.19
CA LEU A 75 5.78 12.35 0.90
C LEU A 75 6.96 13.24 0.55
N ALA A 76 7.63 13.82 1.55
CA ALA A 76 8.90 14.50 1.34
C ALA A 76 10.00 13.51 0.92
N ASP A 77 10.04 12.32 1.56
CA ASP A 77 10.95 11.24 1.19
C ASP A 77 10.77 10.88 -0.30
N LEU A 78 9.52 10.61 -0.72
CA LEU A 78 9.20 10.20 -2.08
C LEU A 78 9.39 11.28 -3.15
N ARG A 79 9.30 12.55 -2.78
CA ARG A 79 9.65 13.65 -3.69
C ARG A 79 11.16 13.72 -3.95
N SER A 80 11.97 13.34 -2.97
CA SER A 80 13.43 13.30 -3.08
C SER A 80 13.91 12.00 -3.72
N HIS A 81 13.28 10.87 -3.35
CA HIS A 81 13.60 9.53 -3.85
C HIS A 81 12.29 8.80 -4.17
N PRO A 82 11.84 8.82 -5.44
CA PRO A 82 10.52 8.29 -5.81
C PRO A 82 10.41 6.76 -5.73
N THR A 83 11.46 6.07 -5.34
CA THR A 83 11.42 4.61 -5.19
C THR A 83 10.79 4.21 -3.88
N ALA A 84 9.82 3.31 -3.94
CA ALA A 84 9.18 2.68 -2.78
C ALA A 84 9.30 1.17 -2.84
N ALA A 85 9.51 0.54 -1.69
CA ALA A 85 9.42 -0.90 -1.52
C ALA A 85 8.15 -1.25 -0.72
N TRP A 86 7.50 -2.33 -1.13
CA TRP A 86 6.28 -2.85 -0.51
C TRP A 86 6.53 -4.26 0.00
N CYS A 87 5.93 -4.59 1.14
CA CYS A 87 5.89 -5.95 1.65
C CYS A 87 4.45 -6.30 2.03
N PHE A 88 3.90 -7.27 1.33
CA PHE A 88 2.60 -7.87 1.58
C PHE A 88 2.81 -9.22 2.22
N TYR A 89 2.07 -9.55 3.26
CA TYR A 89 2.14 -10.85 3.91
C TYR A 89 0.76 -11.33 4.34
N ASP A 90 0.41 -12.54 3.92
CA ASP A 90 -0.79 -13.23 4.39
C ASP A 90 -0.39 -14.47 5.20
N LYS A 91 -0.67 -14.41 6.50
CA LYS A 91 -0.35 -15.50 7.45
C LYS A 91 -1.13 -16.77 7.15
N GLY A 92 -2.39 -16.64 6.72
CA GLY A 92 -3.25 -17.80 6.43
C GLY A 92 -2.81 -18.57 5.19
N ARG A 93 -2.34 -17.84 4.19
CA ARG A 93 -1.83 -18.41 2.94
C ARG A 93 -0.33 -18.66 2.94
N ARG A 94 0.38 -18.15 3.93
CA ARG A 94 1.84 -18.20 4.03
C ARG A 94 2.54 -17.67 2.78
N ILE A 95 2.00 -16.61 2.21
CA ILE A 95 2.55 -15.94 1.03
C ILE A 95 3.09 -14.59 1.46
N GLN A 96 4.33 -14.31 1.07
CA GLN A 96 4.92 -12.98 1.09
C GLN A 96 5.13 -12.51 -0.35
N VAL A 97 4.76 -11.26 -0.61
CA VAL A 97 5.14 -10.56 -1.84
C VAL A 97 5.90 -9.31 -1.46
N ARG A 98 7.12 -9.17 -1.97
CA ARG A 98 7.82 -7.89 -1.98
C ARG A 98 7.70 -7.29 -3.36
N ALA A 99 7.54 -5.98 -3.43
CA ALA A 99 7.49 -5.27 -4.68
C ALA A 99 8.29 -3.98 -4.58
N THR A 100 8.93 -3.57 -5.65
CA THR A 100 9.60 -2.27 -5.77
C THR A 100 9.09 -1.54 -6.99
N GLY A 101 9.06 -0.22 -6.91
CA GLY A 101 8.57 0.59 -8.00
C GLY A 101 8.75 2.07 -7.77
N GLU A 102 8.31 2.85 -8.75
CA GLU A 102 8.35 4.30 -8.73
C GLU A 102 7.01 4.86 -8.24
N ALA A 103 7.08 5.70 -7.23
CA ALA A 103 5.90 6.29 -6.59
C ALA A 103 5.67 7.73 -7.09
N THR A 104 4.43 8.03 -7.43
CA THR A 104 3.94 9.38 -7.71
C THR A 104 2.95 9.82 -6.64
N VAL A 105 3.01 11.10 -6.29
CA VAL A 105 2.17 11.71 -5.25
C VAL A 105 1.18 12.66 -5.91
N HIS A 106 -0.09 12.43 -5.70
CA HIS A 106 -1.21 13.22 -6.21
C HIS A 106 -1.95 13.89 -5.05
N THR A 107 -2.11 15.22 -5.10
CA THR A 107 -2.74 15.99 -4.01
C THR A 107 -3.88 16.87 -4.49
N GLN A 108 -3.67 17.70 -5.53
CA GLN A 108 -4.61 18.70 -6.03
C GLN A 108 -4.78 18.51 -7.55
N ASP A 109 -5.10 17.30 -7.95
CA ASP A 109 -5.31 16.92 -9.33
C ASP A 109 -6.52 15.97 -9.46
N GLU A 110 -6.92 15.68 -10.69
CA GLU A 110 -8.08 14.84 -11.01
C GLU A 110 -7.98 13.43 -10.38
N ILE A 111 -6.76 12.89 -10.22
CA ILE A 111 -6.56 11.57 -9.58
C ILE A 111 -6.92 11.66 -8.10
N ALA A 112 -6.45 12.68 -7.40
CA ALA A 112 -6.78 12.88 -5.99
C ALA A 112 -8.26 13.18 -5.80
N ASP A 113 -8.89 13.95 -6.69
CA ASP A 113 -10.33 14.28 -6.65
C ASP A 113 -11.19 13.03 -6.88
N ASP A 114 -10.86 12.19 -7.85
CA ASP A 114 -11.56 10.93 -8.10
C ASP A 114 -11.49 10.00 -6.88
N HIS A 115 -10.31 9.82 -6.30
CA HIS A 115 -10.14 8.99 -5.11
C HIS A 115 -10.82 9.58 -3.88
N TRP A 116 -10.83 10.91 -3.72
CA TRP A 116 -11.54 11.57 -2.64
C TRP A 116 -13.04 11.35 -2.74
N SER A 117 -13.62 11.62 -3.90
CA SER A 117 -15.06 11.51 -4.13
C SER A 117 -15.61 10.12 -3.81
N ARG A 118 -14.82 9.06 -4.08
CA ARG A 118 -15.17 7.66 -3.81
C ARG A 118 -14.85 7.20 -2.39
N SER A 119 -14.12 8.02 -1.60
CA SER A 119 -13.76 7.65 -0.24
C SER A 119 -14.95 7.84 0.71
N PRO A 120 -15.32 6.82 1.50
CA PRO A 120 -16.37 6.97 2.51
C PRO A 120 -16.01 8.05 3.54
N THR A 121 -16.99 8.77 4.07
CA THR A 121 -16.81 9.82 5.09
C THR A 121 -16.03 9.35 6.29
N ARG A 122 -16.31 8.12 6.75
CA ARG A 122 -15.54 7.44 7.80
C ARG A 122 -14.04 7.39 7.51
N SER A 123 -13.66 7.11 6.26
CA SER A 123 -12.25 7.06 5.86
C SER A 123 -11.63 8.45 5.68
N ARG A 124 -12.44 9.48 5.43
CA ARG A 124 -12.00 10.86 5.29
C ARG A 124 -11.68 11.52 6.64
N ARG A 125 -12.23 10.99 7.74
CA ARG A 125 -12.07 11.52 9.10
C ARG A 125 -10.62 11.77 9.49
N CYS A 126 -9.68 10.87 9.13
CA CYS A 126 -8.27 11.02 9.49
C CYS A 126 -7.57 12.22 8.82
N TYR A 127 -8.14 12.77 7.75
CA TYR A 127 -7.62 13.96 7.06
C TYR A 127 -8.11 15.27 7.68
N LEU A 128 -9.02 15.19 8.66
CA LEU A 128 -9.48 16.35 9.47
C LEU A 128 -8.52 16.64 10.64
N ALA A 129 -7.42 15.88 10.74
CA ALA A 129 -6.42 16.04 11.78
C ALA A 129 -5.84 17.46 11.82
N PRO A 130 -5.93 18.21 12.94
CA PRO A 130 -5.41 19.57 13.04
C PRO A 130 -3.88 19.63 13.01
N ALA A 131 -3.21 18.68 13.65
CA ALA A 131 -1.74 18.64 13.70
C ALA A 131 -1.17 17.81 12.53
N ILE A 132 0.03 18.17 12.08
CA ILE A 132 0.79 17.45 11.06
C ILE A 132 1.14 16.04 11.59
N PRO A 133 0.91 14.95 10.83
CA PRO A 133 1.30 13.62 11.25
C PRO A 133 2.79 13.51 11.56
N GLY A 134 3.11 12.99 12.76
CA GLY A 134 4.49 12.84 13.23
C GLY A 134 5.07 14.06 13.95
N SER A 135 4.31 15.15 14.15
CA SER A 135 4.74 16.25 15.01
C SER A 135 4.77 15.83 16.48
N ALA A 136 5.69 16.43 17.25
CA ALA A 136 5.76 16.21 18.69
C ALA A 136 4.51 16.74 19.39
N THR A 137 4.13 16.10 20.50
CA THR A 137 3.04 16.51 21.39
C THR A 137 3.40 16.18 22.84
N ASP A 138 2.95 16.99 23.79
CA ASP A 138 3.23 16.80 25.20
C ASP A 138 2.37 15.72 25.87
N HIS A 139 1.29 15.30 25.19
CA HIS A 139 0.37 14.26 25.70
C HIS A 139 -0.24 13.46 24.56
N PRO A 140 -0.72 12.22 24.82
CA PRO A 140 -1.43 11.43 23.81
C PRO A 140 -2.65 12.19 23.27
N SER A 141 -2.78 12.24 21.95
CA SER A 141 -3.89 12.91 21.27
C SER A 141 -4.40 12.03 20.13
N PRO A 142 -5.72 11.92 19.92
CA PRO A 142 -6.29 11.26 18.75
C PRO A 142 -6.04 12.05 17.45
N ASN A 143 -5.56 13.28 17.56
CA ASN A 143 -5.35 14.21 16.44
C ASN A 143 -6.60 14.35 15.56
N LEU A 144 -7.75 14.57 16.20
CA LEU A 144 -9.03 14.80 15.56
C LEU A 144 -9.68 16.07 16.17
N PRO A 145 -10.55 16.78 15.45
CA PRO A 145 -11.39 17.82 16.05
C PRO A 145 -12.24 17.23 17.19
N ASP A 146 -12.36 17.93 18.31
CA ASP A 146 -13.08 17.44 19.52
C ASP A 146 -14.50 16.97 19.18
N ALA A 147 -15.22 17.69 18.32
CA ALA A 147 -16.56 17.34 17.89
C ALA A 147 -16.65 16.02 17.11
N LEU A 148 -15.51 15.47 16.66
CA LEU A 148 -15.44 14.26 15.83
C LEU A 148 -14.75 13.08 16.55
N ILE A 149 -14.44 13.20 17.84
CA ILE A 149 -13.77 12.10 18.57
C ILE A 149 -14.68 10.88 18.64
N ASP A 150 -15.95 11.06 18.96
CA ASP A 150 -16.91 9.97 19.23
C ASP A 150 -17.93 9.73 18.12
N ARG A 151 -17.79 10.40 16.99
CA ARG A 151 -18.71 10.24 15.83
C ARG A 151 -18.01 10.33 14.49
N GLU A 152 -18.69 9.88 13.47
CA GLU A 152 -18.26 10.09 12.09
C GLU A 152 -18.62 11.52 11.63
N PRO A 153 -17.83 12.14 10.74
CA PRO A 153 -18.17 13.41 10.12
C PRO A 153 -19.36 13.23 9.16
N THR A 154 -20.14 14.28 8.99
CA THR A 154 -21.06 14.39 7.85
C THR A 154 -20.27 14.52 6.55
N GLN A 155 -20.95 14.41 5.40
CA GLN A 155 -20.33 14.64 4.10
C GLN A 155 -19.67 16.03 4.04
N ASP A 156 -20.42 17.09 4.41
CA ASP A 156 -19.95 18.48 4.37
C ASP A 156 -18.76 18.71 5.32
N GLU A 157 -18.83 18.20 6.56
CA GLU A 157 -17.72 18.30 7.51
C GLU A 157 -16.47 17.59 6.98
N SER A 158 -16.65 16.48 6.27
CA SER A 158 -15.52 15.71 5.73
C SER A 158 -14.73 16.47 4.66
N GLU A 159 -15.38 17.41 3.92
CA GLU A 159 -14.71 18.16 2.84
C GLU A 159 -13.57 19.05 3.34
N ALA A 160 -13.61 19.49 4.60
CA ALA A 160 -12.50 20.22 5.21
C ALA A 160 -11.17 19.41 5.25
N GLY A 161 -11.25 18.08 5.13
CA GLY A 161 -10.09 17.21 5.04
C GLY A 161 -9.48 17.09 3.64
N ARG A 162 -10.17 17.53 2.58
CA ARG A 162 -9.69 17.39 1.19
C ARG A 162 -8.30 17.99 0.95
N PRO A 163 -7.93 19.16 1.49
CA PRO A 163 -6.59 19.72 1.33
C PRO A 163 -5.46 18.85 1.92
N ASN A 164 -5.78 18.03 2.93
CA ASN A 164 -4.84 17.14 3.59
C ASN A 164 -4.80 15.73 2.94
N PHE A 165 -5.59 15.48 1.93
CA PHE A 165 -5.65 14.17 1.27
C PHE A 165 -4.61 14.06 0.16
N ALA A 166 -3.94 12.90 0.11
CA ALA A 166 -3.04 12.55 -0.98
C ALA A 166 -3.23 11.09 -1.39
N VAL A 167 -3.08 10.85 -2.69
CA VAL A 167 -3.00 9.53 -3.30
C VAL A 167 -1.55 9.23 -3.62
N LEU A 168 -1.06 8.09 -3.16
CA LEU A 168 0.22 7.54 -3.52
C LEU A 168 -0.02 6.41 -4.52
N ARG A 169 0.44 6.59 -5.75
CA ARG A 169 0.46 5.56 -6.80
C ARG A 169 1.89 5.05 -6.94
N CYS A 170 2.07 3.74 -6.98
CA CYS A 170 3.37 3.13 -7.22
C CYS A 170 3.29 2.23 -8.46
N THR A 171 4.02 2.59 -9.51
CA THR A 171 4.21 1.74 -10.70
C THR A 171 5.30 0.74 -10.38
N LEU A 172 4.91 -0.52 -10.27
CA LEU A 172 5.81 -1.61 -9.88
C LEU A 172 6.76 -1.96 -11.03
N ARG A 173 8.00 -2.26 -10.66
CA ARG A 173 9.08 -2.65 -11.57
C ARG A 173 9.56 -4.07 -11.31
N GLU A 174 9.52 -4.47 -10.04
CA GLU A 174 9.92 -5.81 -9.61
C GLU A 174 8.91 -6.37 -8.62
N LEU A 175 8.68 -7.68 -8.70
CA LEU A 175 7.87 -8.46 -7.78
C LEU A 175 8.70 -9.67 -7.33
N ASP A 176 8.65 -10.00 -6.05
CA ASP A 176 9.35 -11.13 -5.44
C ASP A 176 8.33 -11.91 -4.60
N PHE A 177 7.94 -13.06 -5.10
CA PHE A 177 6.98 -13.96 -4.49
C PHE A 177 7.69 -15.03 -3.67
N LEU A 178 7.28 -15.23 -2.44
CA LEU A 178 7.75 -16.30 -1.57
C LEU A 178 6.56 -17.04 -0.97
N ASN A 179 6.46 -18.33 -1.27
CA ASN A 179 5.53 -19.24 -0.62
C ASN A 179 6.27 -20.00 0.49
N LEU A 180 5.81 -19.83 1.74
CA LEU A 180 6.39 -20.47 2.93
C LEU A 180 5.75 -21.86 3.17
N HIS A 181 5.92 -22.77 2.22
CA HIS A 181 5.35 -24.10 2.31
C HIS A 181 6.14 -24.98 3.31
N HIS A 182 5.44 -25.86 4.05
CA HIS A 182 6.03 -26.70 5.09
C HIS A 182 6.99 -27.78 4.55
N GLU A 183 6.80 -28.19 3.30
CA GLU A 183 7.69 -29.17 2.61
C GLU A 183 8.84 -28.51 1.82
N GLY A 184 9.07 -27.23 2.04
CA GLY A 184 10.09 -26.45 1.34
C GLY A 184 9.49 -25.22 0.67
N HIS A 185 10.19 -24.11 0.80
CA HIS A 185 9.73 -22.83 0.27
C HIS A 185 9.89 -22.79 -1.26
N VAL A 186 9.09 -21.94 -1.90
CA VAL A 186 9.21 -21.67 -3.34
C VAL A 186 9.27 -20.17 -3.52
N ARG A 187 10.23 -19.70 -4.32
CA ARG A 187 10.42 -18.27 -4.57
C ARG A 187 10.63 -17.99 -6.04
N ALA A 188 9.97 -16.95 -6.50
CA ALA A 188 10.08 -16.46 -7.87
C ALA A 188 10.24 -14.94 -7.86
N ARG A 189 10.99 -14.41 -8.81
CA ARG A 189 11.11 -12.98 -9.06
C ARG A 189 10.58 -12.68 -10.46
N PHE A 190 9.91 -11.53 -10.58
CA PHE A 190 9.42 -11.01 -11.84
C PHE A 190 9.95 -9.60 -12.03
N ALA A 191 10.51 -9.32 -13.18
CA ALA A 191 10.90 -7.99 -13.60
C ALA A 191 9.97 -7.51 -14.70
N ARG A 192 9.60 -6.24 -14.69
CA ARG A 192 8.76 -5.65 -15.72
C ARG A 192 9.61 -5.36 -16.96
N ASP A 193 9.15 -5.83 -18.11
CA ASP A 193 9.72 -5.57 -19.44
C ASP A 193 8.61 -5.03 -20.35
N GLY A 194 8.61 -3.73 -20.59
CA GLY A 194 7.49 -3.05 -21.24
C GLY A 194 6.19 -3.19 -20.45
N ASP A 195 5.19 -3.84 -21.04
CA ASP A 195 3.91 -4.16 -20.42
C ASP A 195 3.87 -5.58 -19.83
N ASP A 196 4.87 -6.40 -20.07
CA ASP A 196 4.97 -7.79 -19.64
C ASP A 196 5.79 -7.94 -18.36
N TRP A 197 5.69 -9.14 -17.76
CA TRP A 197 6.44 -9.56 -16.58
C TRP A 197 7.27 -10.80 -16.92
N VAL A 198 8.59 -10.67 -16.83
CA VAL A 198 9.51 -11.79 -17.07
C VAL A 198 9.86 -12.43 -15.73
N GLY A 199 9.48 -13.70 -15.56
CA GLY A 199 9.66 -14.46 -14.34
C GLY A 199 10.92 -15.32 -14.32
N THR A 200 11.50 -15.51 -13.13
CA THR A 200 12.64 -16.40 -12.88
C THR A 200 12.48 -17.05 -11.51
N TRP A 201 12.70 -18.38 -11.43
CA TRP A 201 12.84 -19.07 -10.15
C TRP A 201 14.13 -18.67 -9.47
N ILE A 202 14.07 -18.43 -8.17
CA ILE A 202 15.26 -18.15 -7.34
C ILE A 202 15.22 -18.96 -6.06
N GLU A 203 16.38 -19.18 -5.46
CA GLU A 203 16.47 -19.87 -4.17
C GLU A 203 15.77 -19.06 -3.08
N PRO A 204 15.02 -19.73 -2.19
CA PRO A 204 14.29 -19.09 -1.10
C PRO A 204 15.17 -18.43 -0.05
#